data_3d0c70d6500e7523ac4d2370628f77b9
#
_entry.id   3d0c70d6500e7523ac4d2370628f77b9
#
_cell.length_a   1.000
_cell.length_b   1.000
_cell.length_c   1.000
_cell.angle_alpha   90.00
_cell.angle_beta   90.00
_cell.angle_gamma   90.00
#
_symmetry.space_group_name_H-M   'P 1'
#
loop_
_entity.id
_entity.type
_entity.pdbx_description
1 polymer ?
#
loop_
_entity_poly.entity_id
_entity_poly.type
_entity_poly.pdbx_seq_one_letter_code
_entity_poly.pdbx_strand_id
1 'polypeptide(L)'
;MKKMPRIMFVVLLSLSFLYSFPAEAAKPFKVPSSVASISKENTYPNASQDQPLLQPSELTAELFKTTSVPIENTHLIKMLNESSISGTPLAVGYRATIFLGRWALSYDSNETVANWEYKKVNTNHIDNRGGNKTVIGKYVQKQQVKVSGGLTAKVPNPEDVKTLMMQKAIQKTKLPLAFDTVIGAGTKRDQSYHVSPKKAASLHAYAPAINEKGKVTYGEVYLVLKGNKRKLVVKNVTSQGIGAWIPVQDHLTFGFQGMN
;
A
#
# COMPACT_ATOMS: atom_id res chain seq x y z
N MET A 1 3.28 74.61 36.27
CA MET A 1 2.93 73.25 36.67
C MET A 1 2.03 72.64 35.61
N LYS A 2 2.56 71.83 34.70
CA LYS A 2 1.79 71.12 33.63
C LYS A 2 1.73 69.64 34.01
N LYS A 3 0.51 69.11 34.19
CA LYS A 3 0.23 67.70 34.48
C LYS A 3 0.36 66.89 33.18
N MET A 4 1.22 65.89 33.19
CA MET A 4 1.29 64.85 32.11
C MET A 4 0.20 63.80 32.33
N PRO A 5 -0.50 63.35 31.29
CA PRO A 5 -1.41 62.20 31.40
C PRO A 5 -0.66 60.88 31.37
N ARG A 6 -1.02 59.98 32.28
CA ARG A 6 -0.57 58.58 32.30
C ARG A 6 -1.19 57.83 31.16
N ILE A 7 -0.40 57.35 30.20
CA ILE A 7 -0.84 56.42 29.16
C ILE A 7 -0.88 55.02 29.78
N MET A 8 -2.07 54.49 29.91
CA MET A 8 -2.31 53.13 30.39
C MET A 8 -2.15 52.18 29.20
N PHE A 9 -1.06 51.37 29.19
CA PHE A 9 -0.82 50.32 28.20
C PHE A 9 -1.72 49.13 28.54
N VAL A 10 -2.78 48.93 27.77
CA VAL A 10 -3.61 47.70 27.80
C VAL A 10 -2.94 46.66 26.94
N VAL A 11 -2.28 45.68 27.58
CA VAL A 11 -1.75 44.48 26.92
C VAL A 11 -2.92 43.54 26.68
N LEU A 12 -3.39 43.48 25.44
CA LEU A 12 -4.36 42.48 25.00
C LEU A 12 -3.64 41.14 24.86
N LEU A 13 -3.78 40.26 25.87
CA LEU A 13 -3.32 38.87 25.81
C LEU A 13 -4.29 38.09 24.91
N SER A 14 -3.91 37.93 23.63
CA SER A 14 -4.67 37.03 22.72
C SER A 14 -4.38 35.59 23.10
N LEU A 15 -5.29 34.96 23.84
CA LEU A 15 -5.32 33.51 24.09
C LEU A 15 -5.70 32.82 22.77
N SER A 16 -4.69 32.41 22.00
CA SER A 16 -4.89 31.48 20.87
C SER A 16 -5.21 30.11 21.44
N PHE A 17 -6.48 29.75 21.48
CA PHE A 17 -6.94 28.40 21.71
C PHE A 17 -6.46 27.55 20.51
N LEU A 18 -5.36 26.83 20.69
CA LEU A 18 -4.96 25.73 19.85
C LEU A 18 -6.01 24.62 20.02
N TYR A 19 -7.02 24.61 19.16
CA TYR A 19 -7.87 23.45 19.00
C TYR A 19 -7.04 22.33 18.41
N SER A 20 -6.44 21.51 19.29
CA SER A 20 -5.92 20.19 18.90
C SER A 20 -7.14 19.34 18.57
N PHE A 21 -7.47 19.22 17.29
CA PHE A 21 -8.37 18.16 16.84
C PHE A 21 -7.69 16.83 17.22
N PRO A 22 -8.35 15.97 18.03
CA PRO A 22 -7.80 14.65 18.26
C PRO A 22 -7.69 13.98 16.88
N ALA A 23 -6.48 13.65 16.46
CA ALA A 23 -6.29 12.76 15.31
C ALA A 23 -6.98 11.45 15.68
N GLU A 24 -8.12 11.17 15.08
CA GLU A 24 -8.83 9.91 15.27
C GLU A 24 -7.87 8.82 14.83
N ALA A 25 -7.31 8.09 15.80
CA ALA A 25 -6.39 7.00 15.54
C ALA A 25 -7.14 5.99 14.66
N ALA A 26 -6.68 5.83 13.42
CA ALA A 26 -7.30 4.92 12.47
C ALA A 26 -7.43 3.56 13.14
N LYS A 27 -8.67 3.03 13.24
CA LYS A 27 -8.93 1.74 13.85
C LYS A 27 -8.05 0.69 13.18
N PRO A 28 -7.35 -0.15 13.96
CA PRO A 28 -6.46 -1.15 13.38
C PRO A 28 -7.26 -2.06 12.44
N PHE A 29 -6.68 -2.36 11.29
CA PHE A 29 -7.29 -3.23 10.29
C PHE A 29 -7.48 -4.62 10.88
N LYS A 30 -8.74 -5.07 11.01
CA LYS A 30 -9.07 -6.30 11.73
C LYS A 30 -8.95 -7.49 10.79
N VAL A 31 -8.01 -8.40 11.08
CA VAL A 31 -7.88 -9.69 10.40
C VAL A 31 -8.75 -10.73 11.14
N PRO A 32 -9.68 -11.43 10.45
CA PRO A 32 -10.48 -12.49 11.05
C PRO A 32 -9.63 -13.67 11.52
N SER A 33 -10.10 -14.41 12.52
CA SER A 33 -9.42 -15.62 13.02
C SER A 33 -9.37 -16.78 12.02
N SER A 34 -10.25 -16.76 11.00
CA SER A 34 -10.23 -17.72 9.89
C SER A 34 -9.06 -17.51 8.92
N VAL A 35 -8.44 -16.34 8.96
CA VAL A 35 -7.27 -16.00 8.13
C VAL A 35 -6.00 -16.35 8.88
N ALA A 36 -5.11 -17.05 8.19
CA ALA A 36 -3.86 -17.47 8.77
C ALA A 36 -2.69 -17.24 7.84
N SER A 37 -1.56 -16.84 8.42
CA SER A 37 -0.30 -16.83 7.71
C SER A 37 0.15 -18.26 7.45
N ILE A 38 0.62 -18.50 6.22
CA ILE A 38 1.22 -19.77 5.78
C ILE A 38 2.69 -19.55 5.38
N SER A 39 3.30 -18.43 5.78
CA SER A 39 4.64 -18.05 5.32
C SER A 39 5.70 -19.12 5.64
N LYS A 40 5.56 -19.81 6.78
CA LYS A 40 6.47 -20.88 7.18
C LYS A 40 6.20 -22.21 6.46
N GLU A 41 4.98 -22.42 6.02
CA GLU A 41 4.51 -23.66 5.40
C GLU A 41 4.34 -23.52 3.87
N ASN A 42 4.43 -22.30 3.31
CA ASN A 42 4.34 -22.11 1.87
C ASN A 42 5.56 -22.69 1.17
N THR A 43 5.32 -23.63 0.26
CA THR A 43 6.39 -24.30 -0.51
C THR A 43 6.86 -23.48 -1.72
N TYR A 44 6.27 -22.32 -1.96
CA TYR A 44 6.70 -21.36 -2.99
C TYR A 44 7.15 -20.05 -2.32
N PRO A 45 8.39 -19.57 -2.57
CA PRO A 45 8.85 -18.30 -2.03
C PRO A 45 8.18 -17.14 -2.77
N ASN A 46 7.40 -16.34 -2.05
CA ASN A 46 6.90 -15.07 -2.55
C ASN A 46 7.92 -13.94 -2.34
N ALA A 47 7.74 -12.83 -3.05
CA ALA A 47 8.63 -11.68 -2.90
C ALA A 47 8.64 -11.20 -1.43
N SER A 48 9.83 -10.85 -0.94
CA SER A 48 9.95 -10.22 0.37
C SER A 48 9.22 -8.88 0.38
N GLN A 49 8.54 -8.61 1.48
CA GLN A 49 7.75 -7.39 1.68
C GLN A 49 8.53 -6.26 2.31
N ASP A 50 9.75 -6.55 2.75
CA ASP A 50 10.64 -5.58 3.37
C ASP A 50 11.35 -4.71 2.32
N GLN A 51 10.62 -4.26 1.28
CA GLN A 51 11.12 -3.21 0.41
C GLN A 51 11.01 -1.88 1.17
N PRO A 52 12.14 -1.29 1.61
CA PRO A 52 12.11 -0.01 2.27
C PRO A 52 11.50 1.02 1.33
N LEU A 53 10.59 1.84 1.83
CA LEU A 53 10.12 3.02 1.11
C LEU A 53 11.34 3.85 0.73
N LEU A 54 11.54 4.04 -0.58
CA LEU A 54 12.65 4.84 -1.07
C LEU A 54 12.47 6.29 -0.56
N GLN A 55 13.39 6.74 0.27
CA GLN A 55 13.38 8.09 0.80
C GLN A 55 14.09 9.05 -0.17
N PRO A 56 13.59 10.27 -0.32
CA PRO A 56 14.31 11.30 -1.07
C PRO A 56 15.63 11.63 -0.35
N SER A 57 16.72 11.77 -1.13
CA SER A 57 17.97 12.34 -0.63
C SER A 57 17.73 13.78 -0.14
N GLU A 58 18.67 14.33 0.63
CA GLU A 58 18.57 15.71 1.12
C GLU A 58 18.32 16.70 -0.03
N LEU A 59 19.08 16.56 -1.13
CA LEU A 59 18.93 17.40 -2.31
C LEU A 59 17.56 17.22 -3.00
N THR A 60 17.05 15.99 -3.08
CA THR A 60 15.73 15.70 -3.63
C THR A 60 14.64 16.25 -2.73
N ALA A 61 14.78 16.13 -1.41
CA ALA A 61 13.82 16.68 -0.45
C ALA A 61 13.76 18.23 -0.53
N GLU A 62 14.88 18.89 -0.75
CA GLU A 62 14.90 20.34 -1.02
C GLU A 62 14.16 20.72 -2.30
N LEU A 63 14.33 19.93 -3.38
CA LEU A 63 13.58 20.13 -4.61
C LEU A 63 12.08 19.95 -4.40
N PHE A 64 11.65 18.99 -3.60
CA PHE A 64 10.22 18.77 -3.31
C PHE A 64 9.59 19.95 -2.55
N LYS A 65 10.34 20.67 -1.73
CA LYS A 65 9.85 21.89 -1.07
C LYS A 65 9.53 23.01 -2.05
N THR A 66 9.99 22.93 -3.30
CA THR A 66 9.75 23.96 -4.33
C THR A 66 8.47 23.73 -5.14
N THR A 67 7.76 22.61 -4.94
CA THR A 67 6.47 22.31 -5.58
C THR A 67 5.38 22.13 -4.52
N SER A 68 4.14 22.52 -4.87
CA SER A 68 2.95 22.30 -4.03
C SER A 68 2.30 20.93 -4.28
N VAL A 69 2.69 20.22 -5.35
CA VAL A 69 2.13 18.90 -5.67
C VAL A 69 2.94 17.84 -4.95
N PRO A 70 2.31 16.96 -4.14
CA PRO A 70 2.99 15.85 -3.49
C PRO A 70 3.63 14.91 -4.51
N ILE A 71 4.88 14.48 -4.24
CA ILE A 71 5.61 13.52 -5.06
C ILE A 71 5.94 12.32 -4.19
N GLU A 72 5.30 11.18 -4.48
CA GLU A 72 5.47 9.90 -3.78
C GLU A 72 5.99 8.80 -4.73
N ASN A 73 6.09 9.09 -6.03
CA ASN A 73 6.54 8.16 -7.06
C ASN A 73 7.99 7.73 -6.83
N THR A 74 8.20 6.44 -6.53
CA THR A 74 9.52 5.89 -6.19
C THR A 74 10.52 5.93 -7.35
N HIS A 75 10.06 5.75 -8.59
CA HIS A 75 10.93 5.84 -9.77
C HIS A 75 11.41 7.27 -10.00
N LEU A 76 10.52 8.27 -9.85
CA LEU A 76 10.90 9.67 -9.94
C LEU A 76 11.84 10.08 -8.79
N ILE A 77 11.58 9.62 -7.56
CA ILE A 77 12.46 9.82 -6.41
C ILE A 77 13.84 9.22 -6.68
N LYS A 78 13.89 7.98 -7.19
CA LYS A 78 15.15 7.31 -7.53
C LYS A 78 15.93 8.09 -8.57
N MET A 79 15.28 8.48 -9.67
CA MET A 79 15.91 9.26 -10.74
C MET A 79 16.49 10.59 -10.21
N LEU A 80 15.77 11.29 -9.33
CA LEU A 80 16.23 12.53 -8.74
C LEU A 80 17.37 12.30 -7.72
N ASN A 81 17.33 11.24 -6.94
CA ASN A 81 18.40 10.89 -6.00
C ASN A 81 19.72 10.56 -6.72
N GLU A 82 19.63 9.92 -7.89
CA GLU A 82 20.79 9.53 -8.72
C GLU A 82 21.30 10.69 -9.59
N SER A 83 20.51 11.78 -9.73
CA SER A 83 20.91 12.92 -10.54
C SER A 83 21.92 13.80 -9.80
N SER A 84 23.12 13.93 -10.36
CA SER A 84 24.20 14.78 -9.82
C SER A 84 24.09 16.24 -10.25
N ILE A 85 22.87 16.80 -10.42
CA ILE A 85 22.70 18.19 -10.86
C ILE A 85 23.03 19.11 -9.69
N SER A 86 24.28 19.51 -9.57
CA SER A 86 24.74 20.54 -8.65
C SER A 86 24.84 21.88 -9.38
N GLY A 87 24.34 22.94 -8.75
CA GLY A 87 24.61 24.32 -9.24
C GLY A 87 26.09 24.64 -9.06
N THR A 88 26.76 25.16 -10.08
CA THR A 88 28.10 25.68 -9.92
C THR A 88 28.08 27.18 -9.60
N PRO A 89 28.96 27.68 -8.72
CA PRO A 89 29.06 29.13 -8.45
C PRO A 89 29.29 29.97 -9.71
N LEU A 90 29.83 29.36 -10.78
CA LEU A 90 30.16 29.99 -12.04
C LEU A 90 28.98 30.03 -13.02
N ALA A 91 27.80 29.49 -12.67
CA ALA A 91 26.61 29.46 -13.56
C ALA A 91 25.88 30.83 -13.62
N VAL A 92 26.60 31.92 -13.62
CA VAL A 92 26.02 33.28 -13.71
C VAL A 92 25.34 33.44 -15.08
N GLY A 93 24.03 33.79 -15.05
CA GLY A 93 23.24 33.98 -16.29
C GLY A 93 22.69 32.70 -16.90
N TYR A 94 23.10 31.51 -16.46
CA TYR A 94 22.58 30.25 -17.01
C TYR A 94 21.12 30.02 -16.63
N ARG A 95 20.31 29.67 -17.65
CA ARG A 95 18.90 29.30 -17.47
C ARG A 95 18.61 28.07 -18.31
N ALA A 96 18.00 27.07 -17.68
CA ALA A 96 17.51 25.89 -18.39
C ALA A 96 16.19 25.41 -17.78
N THR A 97 15.37 24.82 -18.64
CA THR A 97 14.17 24.09 -18.22
C THR A 97 14.27 22.70 -18.84
N ILE A 98 14.41 21.70 -17.99
CA ILE A 98 14.60 20.30 -18.38
C ILE A 98 13.27 19.58 -18.12
N PHE A 99 12.68 18.99 -19.15
CA PHE A 99 11.51 18.15 -19.02
C PHE A 99 11.92 16.77 -18.51
N LEU A 100 11.40 16.36 -17.36
CA LEU A 100 11.69 15.07 -16.72
C LEU A 100 10.65 14.00 -17.03
N GLY A 101 9.58 14.35 -17.73
CA GLY A 101 8.54 13.41 -18.11
C GLY A 101 7.18 13.68 -17.45
N ARG A 102 6.20 12.86 -17.84
CA ARG A 102 4.87 12.82 -17.24
C ARG A 102 4.78 11.60 -16.31
N TRP A 103 4.41 11.84 -15.06
CA TRP A 103 4.46 10.87 -13.99
C TRP A 103 3.13 10.72 -13.26
N ALA A 104 2.86 9.54 -12.72
CA ALA A 104 1.94 9.36 -11.61
C ALA A 104 2.66 9.86 -10.35
N LEU A 105 2.27 11.00 -9.80
CA LEU A 105 3.02 11.70 -8.76
C LEU A 105 2.69 11.21 -7.34
N SER A 106 1.40 11.08 -7.06
CA SER A 106 0.88 10.66 -5.75
C SER A 106 -0.42 9.90 -5.89
N TYR A 107 -0.79 9.19 -4.83
CA TYR A 107 -2.05 8.48 -4.74
C TYR A 107 -2.75 8.77 -3.40
N ASP A 108 -4.00 9.22 -3.49
CA ASP A 108 -4.87 9.46 -2.34
C ASP A 108 -5.87 8.32 -2.21
N SER A 109 -5.71 7.52 -1.15
CA SER A 109 -6.56 6.38 -0.88
C SER A 109 -7.86 6.78 -0.20
N ASN A 110 -9.00 6.49 -0.83
CA ASN A 110 -10.34 6.77 -0.32
C ASN A 110 -10.93 5.59 0.46
N GLU A 111 -10.73 4.36 -0.04
CA GLU A 111 -11.33 3.15 0.51
C GLU A 111 -10.36 1.98 0.44
N THR A 112 -10.22 1.25 1.54
CA THR A 112 -9.39 0.05 1.66
C THR A 112 -10.20 -1.03 2.36
N VAL A 113 -10.62 -2.06 1.62
CA VAL A 113 -11.51 -3.13 2.12
C VAL A 113 -10.90 -4.49 1.78
N ALA A 114 -10.94 -5.44 2.73
CA ALA A 114 -10.53 -6.81 2.48
C ALA A 114 -11.66 -7.67 1.93
N ASN A 115 -11.37 -8.45 0.92
CA ASN A 115 -12.12 -9.64 0.56
C ASN A 115 -11.31 -10.87 1.02
N TRP A 116 -11.74 -11.46 2.12
CA TRP A 116 -11.03 -12.59 2.73
C TRP A 116 -11.21 -13.90 1.94
N GLU A 117 -12.19 -13.99 1.05
CA GLU A 117 -12.47 -15.13 0.18
C GLU A 117 -12.35 -14.76 -1.30
N TYR A 118 -11.35 -13.94 -1.65
CA TYR A 118 -11.19 -13.39 -3.00
C TYR A 118 -11.08 -14.46 -4.08
N LYS A 119 -10.23 -15.50 -3.85
CA LYS A 119 -10.05 -16.59 -4.81
C LYS A 119 -9.91 -17.92 -4.11
N LYS A 120 -10.80 -18.86 -4.41
CA LYS A 120 -10.65 -20.25 -3.94
C LYS A 120 -9.40 -20.86 -4.59
N VAL A 121 -8.50 -21.42 -3.76
CA VAL A 121 -7.23 -21.98 -4.21
C VAL A 121 -7.15 -23.49 -4.02
N ASN A 122 -7.93 -24.06 -3.09
CA ASN A 122 -7.94 -25.50 -2.86
C ASN A 122 -9.19 -25.96 -2.12
N THR A 123 -9.48 -27.27 -2.23
CA THR A 123 -10.46 -27.97 -1.40
C THR A 123 -9.90 -29.33 -1.02
N ASN A 124 -9.85 -29.62 0.28
CA ASN A 124 -9.56 -30.95 0.83
C ASN A 124 -10.89 -31.59 1.25
N HIS A 125 -11.24 -32.71 0.64
CA HIS A 125 -12.39 -33.53 1.05
C HIS A 125 -11.96 -34.56 2.07
N ILE A 126 -12.74 -34.69 3.14
CA ILE A 126 -12.54 -35.63 4.23
C ILE A 126 -13.79 -36.50 4.30
N ASP A 127 -13.69 -37.75 3.84
CA ASP A 127 -14.82 -38.69 3.84
C ASP A 127 -14.67 -39.65 5.02
N ASN A 128 -15.61 -39.60 5.95
CA ASN A 128 -15.71 -40.52 7.10
C ASN A 128 -17.07 -41.25 7.14
N ARG A 129 -17.78 -41.34 6.00
CA ARG A 129 -19.10 -41.99 5.94
C ARG A 129 -19.05 -43.47 6.24
N GLY A 130 -17.96 -44.14 5.88
CA GLY A 130 -17.72 -45.55 6.22
C GLY A 130 -17.14 -45.75 7.64
N GLY A 131 -16.64 -44.70 8.29
CA GLY A 131 -15.93 -44.77 9.58
C GLY A 131 -16.84 -44.96 10.78
N ASN A 132 -16.27 -45.49 11.84
CA ASN A 132 -16.88 -45.65 13.18
C ASN A 132 -16.18 -44.83 14.27
N LYS A 133 -15.10 -44.11 13.91
CA LYS A 133 -14.35 -43.20 14.80
C LYS A 133 -14.18 -41.85 14.12
N THR A 134 -13.94 -40.81 14.91
CA THR A 134 -13.62 -39.48 14.38
C THR A 134 -12.31 -39.50 13.61
N VAL A 135 -12.32 -38.90 12.39
CA VAL A 135 -11.13 -38.72 11.55
C VAL A 135 -10.66 -37.27 11.65
N ILE A 136 -9.35 -37.08 11.64
CA ILE A 136 -8.71 -35.77 11.65
C ILE A 136 -8.25 -35.43 10.24
N GLY A 137 -8.76 -34.33 9.69
CA GLY A 137 -8.28 -33.75 8.45
C GLY A 137 -7.34 -32.59 8.70
N LYS A 138 -6.37 -32.41 7.81
CA LYS A 138 -5.47 -31.27 7.77
C LYS A 138 -5.47 -30.63 6.38
N TYR A 139 -5.14 -29.36 6.29
CA TYR A 139 -4.97 -28.69 5.01
C TYR A 139 -3.68 -29.14 4.32
N VAL A 140 -3.82 -29.46 3.02
CA VAL A 140 -2.69 -29.69 2.12
C VAL A 140 -3.04 -29.07 0.75
N GLN A 141 -2.22 -28.16 0.24
CA GLN A 141 -2.36 -27.61 -1.09
C GLN A 141 -2.00 -28.66 -2.12
N LYS A 142 -2.97 -29.05 -2.97
CA LYS A 142 -2.76 -30.13 -3.94
C LYS A 142 -1.92 -29.72 -5.14
N GLN A 143 -2.15 -28.51 -5.63
CA GLN A 143 -1.47 -27.97 -6.82
C GLN A 143 -1.01 -26.55 -6.56
N GLN A 144 0.07 -26.14 -7.21
CA GLN A 144 0.50 -24.74 -7.19
C GLN A 144 -0.57 -23.86 -7.83
N VAL A 145 -0.89 -22.75 -7.16
CA VAL A 145 -1.88 -21.79 -7.67
C VAL A 145 -1.30 -20.39 -7.63
N LYS A 146 -1.30 -19.70 -8.79
CA LYS A 146 -1.00 -18.27 -8.89
C LYS A 146 -2.29 -17.47 -8.67
N VAL A 147 -2.20 -16.48 -7.80
CA VAL A 147 -3.24 -15.49 -7.53
C VAL A 147 -2.74 -14.13 -7.95
N SER A 148 -3.40 -13.55 -8.95
CA SER A 148 -3.04 -12.24 -9.50
C SER A 148 -4.14 -11.23 -9.19
N GLY A 149 -3.73 -10.05 -8.83
CA GLY A 149 -4.56 -8.86 -8.75
C GLY A 149 -4.45 -8.01 -10.01
N GLY A 150 -4.88 -6.76 -9.93
CA GLY A 150 -4.79 -5.82 -11.03
C GLY A 150 -5.55 -4.53 -10.79
N LEU A 151 -5.29 -3.56 -11.65
CA LEU A 151 -6.04 -2.31 -11.69
C LEU A 151 -7.43 -2.54 -12.31
N THR A 152 -8.43 -1.80 -11.84
CA THR A 152 -9.82 -1.92 -12.33
C THR A 152 -10.09 -1.15 -13.63
N ALA A 153 -9.14 -0.30 -14.06
CA ALA A 153 -9.22 0.46 -15.30
C ALA A 153 -7.83 0.66 -15.91
N LYS A 154 -7.80 1.01 -17.19
CA LYS A 154 -6.56 1.40 -17.88
C LYS A 154 -6.16 2.81 -17.45
N VAL A 155 -4.89 2.99 -17.14
CA VAL A 155 -4.29 4.26 -16.71
C VAL A 155 -2.91 4.45 -17.34
N PRO A 156 -2.44 5.69 -17.49
CA PRO A 156 -1.03 5.96 -17.81
C PRO A 156 -0.10 5.44 -16.71
N ASN A 157 1.09 4.98 -17.07
CA ASN A 157 2.13 4.51 -16.16
C ASN A 157 1.60 3.49 -15.12
N PRO A 158 0.99 2.35 -15.56
CA PRO A 158 0.25 1.45 -14.68
C PRO A 158 1.12 0.83 -13.58
N GLU A 159 2.40 0.61 -13.81
CA GLU A 159 3.30 0.03 -12.80
C GLU A 159 3.61 1.03 -11.66
N ASP A 160 3.76 2.32 -11.98
CA ASP A 160 3.90 3.36 -10.96
C ASP A 160 2.62 3.46 -10.12
N VAL A 161 1.45 3.42 -10.78
CA VAL A 161 0.15 3.45 -10.11
C VAL A 161 -0.02 2.26 -9.18
N LYS A 162 0.30 1.05 -9.63
CA LYS A 162 0.29 -0.17 -8.80
C LYS A 162 1.17 0.00 -7.56
N THR A 163 2.39 0.51 -7.75
CA THR A 163 3.34 0.73 -6.64
C THR A 163 2.80 1.71 -5.62
N LEU A 164 2.28 2.86 -6.06
CA LEU A 164 1.69 3.87 -5.18
C LEU A 164 0.48 3.33 -4.40
N MET A 165 -0.44 2.64 -5.07
CA MET A 165 -1.62 2.03 -4.46
C MET A 165 -1.24 0.96 -3.43
N MET A 166 -0.32 0.07 -3.79
CA MET A 166 0.14 -1.00 -2.93
C MET A 166 0.81 -0.45 -1.65
N GLN A 167 1.66 0.56 -1.78
CA GLN A 167 2.31 1.21 -0.63
C GLN A 167 1.29 1.80 0.35
N LYS A 168 0.26 2.51 -0.16
CA LYS A 168 -0.82 3.05 0.70
C LYS A 168 -1.64 1.95 1.36
N ALA A 169 -1.98 0.88 0.62
CA ALA A 169 -2.70 -0.25 1.17
C ALA A 169 -1.89 -0.98 2.26
N ILE A 170 -0.57 -1.20 2.07
CA ILE A 170 0.33 -1.77 3.09
C ILE A 170 0.36 -0.87 4.34
N GLN A 171 0.51 0.46 4.15
CA GLN A 171 0.53 1.41 5.28
C GLN A 171 -0.74 1.35 6.13
N LYS A 172 -1.91 1.17 5.49
CA LYS A 172 -3.21 1.11 6.18
C LYS A 172 -3.49 -0.25 6.82
N THR A 173 -3.19 -1.34 6.10
CA THR A 173 -3.59 -2.70 6.53
C THR A 173 -2.52 -3.39 7.36
N LYS A 174 -1.25 -3.02 7.18
CA LYS A 174 -0.07 -3.73 7.71
C LYS A 174 0.02 -5.18 7.20
N LEU A 175 -0.68 -5.50 6.10
CA LEU A 175 -0.66 -6.81 5.48
C LEU A 175 0.40 -6.89 4.40
N PRO A 176 0.91 -8.08 4.15
CA PRO A 176 1.83 -8.39 3.07
C PRO A 176 1.11 -8.42 1.72
N LEU A 177 1.27 -7.39 0.93
CA LEU A 177 0.57 -7.24 -0.34
C LEU A 177 1.50 -7.36 -1.54
N ALA A 178 1.01 -8.05 -2.59
CA ALA A 178 1.64 -8.05 -3.90
C ALA A 178 0.59 -8.26 -4.98
N PHE A 179 0.82 -7.73 -6.19
CA PHE A 179 -0.10 -7.93 -7.31
C PHE A 179 -0.11 -9.39 -7.81
N ASP A 180 0.96 -10.13 -7.53
CA ASP A 180 1.04 -11.56 -7.78
C ASP A 180 1.54 -12.29 -6.54
N THR A 181 0.89 -13.40 -6.19
CA THR A 181 1.34 -14.32 -5.15
C THR A 181 1.13 -15.76 -5.60
N VAL A 182 1.95 -16.67 -5.09
CA VAL A 182 1.87 -18.09 -5.44
C VAL A 182 1.75 -18.92 -4.16
N ILE A 183 0.81 -19.85 -4.17
CA ILE A 183 0.68 -20.87 -3.13
C ILE A 183 1.23 -22.17 -3.70
N GLY A 184 2.33 -22.65 -3.12
CA GLY A 184 3.06 -23.82 -3.61
C GLY A 184 2.31 -25.14 -3.37
N ALA A 185 2.45 -26.09 -4.31
CA ALA A 185 1.98 -27.44 -4.07
C ALA A 185 2.67 -28.06 -2.86
N GLY A 186 1.92 -28.78 -2.02
CA GLY A 186 2.45 -29.35 -0.79
C GLY A 186 2.48 -28.43 0.42
N THR A 187 2.10 -27.13 0.28
CA THR A 187 1.89 -26.23 1.44
C THR A 187 0.89 -26.85 2.39
N LYS A 188 1.23 -26.93 3.67
CA LYS A 188 0.46 -27.60 4.72
C LYS A 188 0.11 -26.62 5.83
N ARG A 189 -0.88 -26.98 6.65
CA ARG A 189 -1.17 -26.32 7.91
C ARG A 189 -1.50 -27.35 9.00
N ASP A 190 -0.92 -27.15 10.16
CA ASP A 190 -1.08 -28.06 11.30
C ASP A 190 -2.41 -27.95 12.05
N GLN A 191 -3.34 -27.09 11.62
CA GLN A 191 -4.67 -27.01 12.19
C GLN A 191 -5.45 -28.29 11.89
N SER A 192 -5.98 -28.94 12.94
CA SER A 192 -6.76 -30.16 12.85
C SER A 192 -8.24 -29.85 12.75
N TYR A 193 -8.93 -30.54 11.82
CA TYR A 193 -10.38 -30.49 11.60
C TYR A 193 -10.97 -31.86 11.86
N HIS A 194 -11.94 -31.95 12.77
CA HIS A 194 -12.52 -33.21 13.22
C HIS A 194 -13.79 -33.53 12.44
N VAL A 195 -13.85 -34.71 11.82
CA VAL A 195 -15.03 -35.20 11.09
C VAL A 195 -15.57 -36.41 11.85
N SER A 196 -16.78 -36.29 12.37
CA SER A 196 -17.45 -37.35 13.13
C SER A 196 -17.73 -38.59 12.25
N PRO A 197 -17.92 -39.78 12.89
CA PRO A 197 -18.35 -40.97 12.16
C PRO A 197 -19.59 -40.73 11.32
N LYS A 198 -19.70 -41.44 10.19
CA LYS A 198 -20.83 -41.40 9.25
C LYS A 198 -21.06 -40.03 8.57
N LYS A 199 -20.08 -39.13 8.63
CA LYS A 199 -20.12 -37.80 8.01
C LYS A 199 -18.98 -37.60 7.03
N ALA A 200 -19.15 -36.62 6.13
CA ALA A 200 -18.07 -36.08 5.31
C ALA A 200 -17.94 -34.59 5.56
N ALA A 201 -16.81 -34.00 5.16
CA ALA A 201 -16.58 -32.57 5.24
C ALA A 201 -15.66 -32.08 4.12
N SER A 202 -15.75 -30.82 3.82
CA SER A 202 -14.85 -30.12 2.92
C SER A 202 -14.14 -28.98 3.65
N LEU A 203 -12.83 -28.93 3.50
CA LEU A 203 -12.01 -27.83 3.93
C LEU A 203 -11.62 -27.01 2.71
N HIS A 204 -12.18 -25.82 2.60
CA HIS A 204 -11.90 -24.86 1.54
C HIS A 204 -10.80 -23.89 1.98
N ALA A 205 -9.91 -23.55 1.04
CA ALA A 205 -8.91 -22.50 1.24
C ALA A 205 -9.09 -21.41 0.18
N TYR A 206 -9.04 -20.17 0.63
CA TYR A 206 -9.16 -18.97 -0.21
C TYR A 206 -7.97 -18.07 0.00
N ALA A 207 -7.44 -17.53 -1.09
CA ALA A 207 -6.49 -16.43 -1.03
C ALA A 207 -7.25 -15.13 -0.80
N PRO A 208 -6.90 -14.32 0.20
CA PRO A 208 -7.49 -13.01 0.42
C PRO A 208 -6.88 -11.95 -0.51
N ALA A 209 -7.63 -10.86 -0.75
CA ALA A 209 -7.13 -9.68 -1.44
C ALA A 209 -7.71 -8.40 -0.84
N ILE A 210 -6.98 -7.32 -0.98
CA ILE A 210 -7.42 -5.97 -0.64
C ILE A 210 -8.03 -5.32 -1.89
N ASN A 211 -9.22 -4.78 -1.76
CA ASN A 211 -9.82 -3.86 -2.71
C ASN A 211 -9.44 -2.44 -2.27
N GLU A 212 -8.58 -1.80 -3.04
CA GLU A 212 -8.09 -0.45 -2.81
C GLU A 212 -8.69 0.48 -3.85
N LYS A 213 -9.25 1.64 -3.42
CA LYS A 213 -9.83 2.64 -4.31
C LYS A 213 -9.39 4.04 -3.89
N GLY A 214 -9.13 4.89 -4.88
CA GLY A 214 -8.73 6.26 -4.63
C GLY A 214 -8.51 7.07 -5.91
N LYS A 215 -7.64 8.06 -5.82
CA LYS A 215 -7.31 8.96 -6.93
C LYS A 215 -5.81 9.05 -7.13
N VAL A 216 -5.37 8.88 -8.36
CA VAL A 216 -3.98 9.14 -8.76
C VAL A 216 -3.88 10.56 -9.29
N THR A 217 -2.88 11.29 -8.87
CA THR A 217 -2.51 12.61 -9.41
C THR A 217 -1.35 12.45 -10.37
N TYR A 218 -1.53 12.95 -11.60
CA TYR A 218 -0.53 12.99 -12.66
C TYR A 218 -0.05 14.41 -12.88
N GLY A 219 1.17 14.56 -13.39
CA GLY A 219 1.69 15.86 -13.81
C GLY A 219 2.94 15.73 -14.65
N GLU A 220 3.22 16.79 -15.41
CA GLU A 220 4.47 16.96 -16.13
C GLU A 220 5.48 17.64 -15.23
N VAL A 221 6.62 16.99 -15.03
CA VAL A 221 7.68 17.44 -14.12
C VAL A 221 8.80 18.11 -14.90
N TYR A 222 9.17 19.31 -14.48
CA TYR A 222 10.26 20.10 -15.05
C TYR A 222 11.25 20.47 -13.97
N LEU A 223 12.54 20.31 -14.26
CA LEU A 223 13.62 20.88 -13.46
C LEU A 223 14.03 22.23 -14.08
N VAL A 224 13.84 23.30 -13.31
CA VAL A 224 14.21 24.66 -13.73
C VAL A 224 15.47 25.06 -13.03
N LEU A 225 16.49 25.42 -13.81
CA LEU A 225 17.79 25.93 -13.38
C LEU A 225 17.85 27.43 -13.67
N LYS A 226 18.29 28.22 -12.67
CA LYS A 226 18.52 29.67 -12.83
C LYS A 226 19.72 30.07 -11.98
N GLY A 227 20.87 30.22 -12.64
CA GLY A 227 22.15 30.38 -11.93
C GLY A 227 22.41 29.18 -11.01
N ASN A 228 22.67 29.43 -9.74
CA ASN A 228 22.85 28.41 -8.72
C ASN A 228 21.55 27.84 -8.12
N LYS A 229 20.40 28.40 -8.52
CA LYS A 229 19.08 27.96 -8.00
C LYS A 229 18.48 26.89 -8.91
N ARG A 230 17.83 25.91 -8.28
CA ARG A 230 17.08 24.84 -8.93
C ARG A 230 15.74 24.65 -8.24
N LYS A 231 14.72 24.34 -9.03
CA LYS A 231 13.38 24.06 -8.52
C LYS A 231 12.67 23.04 -9.40
N LEU A 232 11.78 22.25 -8.82
CA LEU A 232 10.82 21.47 -9.56
C LEU A 232 9.57 22.31 -9.83
N VAL A 233 9.07 22.18 -11.05
CA VAL A 233 7.81 22.77 -11.49
C VAL A 233 6.96 21.65 -12.05
N VAL A 234 5.77 21.49 -11.49
CA VAL A 234 4.78 20.54 -11.99
C VAL A 234 3.72 21.30 -12.77
N LYS A 235 3.45 20.84 -13.99
CA LYS A 235 2.44 21.43 -14.89
C LYS A 235 1.44 20.37 -15.31
N ASN A 236 0.33 20.81 -15.92
CA ASN A 236 -0.71 19.94 -16.49
C ASN A 236 -1.17 18.86 -15.51
N VAL A 237 -1.42 19.30 -14.25
CA VAL A 237 -1.84 18.42 -13.17
C VAL A 237 -3.25 17.92 -13.45
N THR A 238 -3.42 16.60 -13.43
CA THR A 238 -4.71 15.92 -13.61
C THR A 238 -4.88 14.86 -12.55
N SER A 239 -6.13 14.51 -12.21
CA SER A 239 -6.42 13.41 -11.29
C SER A 239 -7.38 12.42 -11.92
N GLN A 240 -7.16 11.12 -11.66
CA GLN A 240 -7.99 10.04 -12.17
C GLN A 240 -8.35 9.09 -11.03
N GLY A 241 -9.65 8.75 -10.92
CA GLY A 241 -10.12 7.71 -10.02
C GLY A 241 -9.68 6.34 -10.51
N ILE A 242 -9.24 5.48 -9.59
CA ILE A 242 -8.75 4.12 -9.88
C ILE A 242 -9.01 3.19 -8.70
N GLY A 243 -9.26 1.92 -8.99
CA GLY A 243 -9.29 0.84 -8.01
C GLY A 243 -8.29 -0.25 -8.38
N ALA A 244 -7.97 -1.08 -7.39
CA ALA A 244 -7.12 -2.25 -7.58
C ALA A 244 -7.57 -3.40 -6.67
N TRP A 245 -7.40 -4.63 -7.14
CA TRP A 245 -7.37 -5.83 -6.32
C TRP A 245 -5.92 -6.20 -6.08
N ILE A 246 -5.52 -6.29 -4.80
CA ILE A 246 -4.14 -6.57 -4.41
C ILE A 246 -4.14 -7.79 -3.49
N PRO A 247 -3.71 -8.97 -3.96
CA PRO A 247 -3.60 -10.18 -3.15
C PRO A 247 -2.76 -10.01 -1.90
N VAL A 248 -3.17 -10.67 -0.82
CA VAL A 248 -2.38 -10.79 0.41
C VAL A 248 -1.43 -11.97 0.24
N GLN A 249 -0.13 -11.74 0.38
CA GLN A 249 0.88 -12.79 0.28
C GLN A 249 0.83 -13.72 1.49
N ASP A 250 1.12 -15.00 1.24
CA ASP A 250 1.35 -16.01 2.28
C ASP A 250 0.27 -16.07 3.38
N HIS A 251 -0.97 -15.74 2.99
CA HIS A 251 -2.14 -15.86 3.87
C HIS A 251 -3.24 -16.62 3.17
N LEU A 252 -3.95 -17.45 3.92
CA LEU A 252 -5.14 -18.16 3.45
C LEU A 252 -6.28 -18.01 4.46
N THR A 253 -7.49 -17.91 3.94
CA THR A 253 -8.73 -18.05 4.71
C THR A 253 -9.20 -19.48 4.61
N PHE A 254 -9.52 -20.09 5.74
CA PHE A 254 -10.01 -21.47 5.80
C PHE A 254 -11.50 -21.50 6.16
N GLY A 255 -12.27 -22.18 5.35
CA GLY A 255 -13.69 -22.49 5.59
C GLY A 255 -13.87 -24.01 5.73
N PHE A 256 -14.43 -24.45 6.85
CA PHE A 256 -14.75 -25.86 7.09
C PHE A 256 -16.25 -26.07 6.99
N GLN A 257 -16.69 -26.95 6.12
CA GLN A 257 -18.09 -27.22 5.85
C GLN A 257 -18.36 -28.74 5.99
N GLY A 258 -19.22 -29.10 6.95
CA GLY A 258 -19.75 -30.44 7.06
C GLY A 258 -20.71 -30.76 5.90
N MET A 259 -20.66 -32.00 5.42
CA MET A 259 -21.60 -32.54 4.44
C MET A 259 -22.38 -33.70 5.11
N ASN A 260 -23.68 -33.65 4.99
CA ASN A 260 -24.57 -34.72 5.51
C ASN A 260 -24.59 -35.91 4.56
#